data_fdac0ccfe8362d620a6efd059a116d68
#
_entry.id   fdac0ccfe8362d620a6efd059a116d68
#
_cell.length_a   1.000
_cell.length_b   1.000
_cell.length_c   1.000
_cell.angle_alpha   90.00
_cell.angle_beta   90.00
_cell.angle_gamma   90.00
#
_symmetry.space_group_name_H-M   'P 1'
#
loop_
_entity.id
_entity.type
_entity.pdbx_description
1 polymer ?
#
loop_
_entity_poly.entity_id
_entity_poly.type
_entity_poly.pdbx_seq_one_letter_code
_entity_poly.pdbx_strand_id
1 'polypeptide(L)'
;MKVEGGSGVKAGGRSGLIAATMDIFPTVVEAAGAKVEHAIDGRSFLPLLLGKDQPAFDRDLFFTRREGGDRFMGECIWAMRRGDWKLVKNSPMTNWELFDLSEDPGETTDLSGKNRRKYRELGAAMRVHIQRGGAIPWQKR
;
A
#
# COMPACT_ATOMS: atom_id res chain seq x y z
N MET A 1 -12.28 -2.72 17.15
CA MET A 1 -11.62 -2.86 18.48
C MET A 1 -12.06 -1.66 19.33
N LYS A 2 -12.79 -1.92 20.42
CA LYS A 2 -13.21 -0.87 21.36
C LYS A 2 -12.06 -0.72 22.36
N VAL A 3 -11.33 0.38 22.29
CA VAL A 3 -10.31 0.69 23.30
C VAL A 3 -11.05 1.39 24.42
N GLU A 4 -11.37 0.67 25.49
CA GLU A 4 -11.90 1.24 26.72
C GLU A 4 -10.73 1.66 27.61
N GLY A 5 -10.64 2.92 27.88
CA GLY A 5 -9.67 3.49 28.82
C GLY A 5 -9.11 4.82 28.35
N GLY A 6 -9.79 5.94 28.67
CA GLY A 6 -9.23 7.31 28.66
C GLY A 6 -8.67 7.85 27.36
N SER A 7 -8.78 7.17 26.28
CA SER A 7 -8.26 7.57 24.99
C SER A 7 -9.29 8.33 24.18
N GLY A 8 -8.98 9.55 23.82
CA GLY A 8 -9.83 10.44 23.03
C GLY A 8 -10.10 9.98 21.59
N VAL A 9 -10.21 8.66 21.33
CA VAL A 9 -10.58 8.14 20.02
C VAL A 9 -12.04 8.47 19.75
N LYS A 10 -12.30 9.32 18.78
CA LYS A 10 -13.64 9.72 18.38
C LYS A 10 -14.32 8.61 17.62
N ALA A 11 -15.41 8.06 18.18
CA ALA A 11 -16.21 7.04 17.50
C ALA A 11 -16.84 7.60 16.21
N GLY A 12 -16.88 6.78 15.15
CA GLY A 12 -17.51 7.13 13.86
C GLY A 12 -16.73 8.12 13.02
N GLY A 13 -15.49 8.46 13.39
CA GLY A 13 -14.61 9.33 12.59
C GLY A 13 -14.30 8.71 11.24
N ARG A 14 -14.15 9.57 10.20
CA ARG A 14 -13.69 9.18 8.85
C ARG A 14 -12.43 9.96 8.51
N SER A 15 -11.54 9.34 7.77
CA SER A 15 -10.29 9.96 7.31
C SER A 15 -9.98 9.52 5.88
N GLY A 16 -9.36 10.42 5.11
CA GLY A 16 -8.77 10.13 3.80
C GLY A 16 -7.33 9.62 3.87
N LEU A 17 -6.79 9.33 5.06
CA LEU A 17 -5.43 8.79 5.18
C LEU A 17 -5.32 7.44 4.47
N ILE A 18 -4.34 7.33 3.56
CA ILE A 18 -4.01 6.08 2.88
C ILE A 18 -3.16 5.24 3.82
N ALA A 19 -3.80 4.32 4.54
CA ALA A 19 -3.14 3.39 5.44
C ALA A 19 -3.21 1.95 4.91
N ALA A 20 -2.29 1.10 5.36
CA ALA A 20 -2.23 -0.31 5.05
C ALA A 20 -2.19 -1.16 6.32
N THR A 21 -2.42 -2.47 6.22
CA THR A 21 -2.42 -3.38 7.38
C THR A 21 -1.11 -3.38 8.15
N MET A 22 0.03 -3.15 7.48
CA MET A 22 1.34 -3.02 8.13
C MET A 22 1.44 -1.84 9.10
N ASP A 23 0.54 -0.85 9.00
CA ASP A 23 0.50 0.34 9.87
C ASP A 23 -0.17 0.06 11.22
N ILE A 24 -0.91 -1.04 11.32
CA ILE A 24 -1.60 -1.43 12.55
C ILE A 24 -0.58 -1.72 13.65
N PHE A 25 0.47 -2.48 13.33
CA PHE A 25 1.49 -2.87 14.31
C PHE A 25 2.16 -1.65 14.98
N PRO A 26 2.79 -0.70 14.26
CA PRO A 26 3.39 0.47 14.89
C PRO A 26 2.37 1.33 15.63
N THR A 27 1.14 1.40 15.17
CA THR A 27 0.07 2.16 15.85
C THR A 27 -0.27 1.56 17.21
N VAL A 28 -0.37 0.22 17.28
CA VAL A 28 -0.66 -0.48 18.55
C VAL A 28 0.54 -0.39 19.50
N VAL A 29 1.76 -0.54 18.99
CA VAL A 29 2.99 -0.41 19.80
C VAL A 29 3.10 0.99 20.42
N GLU A 30 2.87 2.04 19.62
CA GLU A 30 2.88 3.43 20.11
C GLU A 30 1.75 3.67 21.12
N ALA A 31 0.53 3.15 20.88
CA ALA A 31 -0.58 3.25 21.82
C ALA A 31 -0.32 2.56 23.16
N ALA A 32 0.52 1.53 23.17
CA ALA A 32 0.98 0.83 24.37
C ALA A 32 2.15 1.55 25.09
N GLY A 33 2.63 2.69 24.56
CA GLY A 33 3.78 3.40 25.11
C GLY A 33 5.14 2.72 24.85
N ALA A 34 5.16 1.73 23.96
CA ALA A 34 6.36 1.01 23.57
C ALA A 34 6.98 1.62 22.30
N LYS A 35 8.15 1.13 21.92
CA LYS A 35 8.86 1.55 20.71
C LYS A 35 9.23 0.33 19.86
N VAL A 36 9.22 0.53 18.55
CA VAL A 36 9.77 -0.45 17.61
C VAL A 36 11.27 -0.22 17.47
N GLU A 37 12.07 -1.23 17.80
CA GLU A 37 13.54 -1.11 17.84
C GLU A 37 14.23 -1.44 16.51
N HIS A 38 13.50 -1.93 15.52
CA HIS A 38 14.02 -2.29 14.20
C HIS A 38 13.26 -1.59 13.09
N ALA A 39 13.86 -1.52 11.90
CA ALA A 39 13.24 -0.92 10.74
C ALA A 39 11.99 -1.72 10.29
N ILE A 40 10.89 -1.02 10.06
CA ILE A 40 9.64 -1.56 9.53
C ILE A 40 9.10 -0.63 8.44
N ASP A 41 8.27 -1.17 7.56
CA ASP A 41 7.62 -0.39 6.49
C ASP A 41 6.36 0.34 6.99
N GLY A 42 5.75 -0.16 8.07
CA GLY A 42 4.55 0.42 8.66
C GLY A 42 4.81 1.77 9.34
N ARG A 43 3.81 2.63 9.33
CA ARG A 43 3.82 3.94 9.99
C ARG A 43 2.64 4.07 10.92
N SER A 44 2.85 4.60 12.13
CA SER A 44 1.76 4.80 13.08
C SER A 44 0.82 5.92 12.63
N PHE A 45 -0.47 5.67 12.78
CA PHE A 45 -1.53 6.68 12.64
C PHE A 45 -2.24 6.94 13.97
N LEU A 46 -1.57 6.69 15.10
CA LEU A 46 -2.11 6.97 16.43
C LEU A 46 -2.53 8.44 16.61
N PRO A 47 -1.78 9.45 16.14
CA PRO A 47 -2.23 10.83 16.22
C PRO A 47 -3.62 11.06 15.63
N LEU A 48 -3.90 10.46 14.45
CA LEU A 48 -5.21 10.51 13.82
C LEU A 48 -6.32 9.93 14.70
N LEU A 49 -6.06 8.77 15.31
CA LEU A 49 -7.03 8.12 16.21
C LEU A 49 -7.34 8.97 17.43
N LEU A 50 -6.37 9.74 17.90
CA LEU A 50 -6.49 10.68 19.03
C LEU A 50 -7.06 12.05 18.63
N GLY A 51 -7.49 12.22 17.38
CA GLY A 51 -8.03 13.49 16.88
C GLY A 51 -6.99 14.60 16.71
N LYS A 52 -5.71 14.21 16.67
CA LYS A 52 -4.59 15.13 16.42
C LYS A 52 -4.29 15.22 14.92
N ASP A 53 -3.50 16.21 14.54
CA ASP A 53 -3.02 16.35 13.17
C ASP A 53 -2.16 15.15 12.76
N GLN A 54 -2.44 14.62 11.58
CA GLN A 54 -1.74 13.46 10.99
C GLN A 54 -1.40 13.77 9.54
N PRO A 55 -0.13 14.07 9.25
CA PRO A 55 0.30 14.25 7.87
C PRO A 55 0.05 13.00 7.03
N ALA A 56 -0.25 13.19 5.75
CA ALA A 56 -0.35 12.09 4.81
C ALA A 56 0.97 11.29 4.77
N PHE A 57 0.86 9.98 4.60
CA PHE A 57 2.05 9.14 4.44
C PHE A 57 2.60 9.29 3.01
N ASP A 58 3.72 10.01 2.87
CA ASP A 58 4.46 10.08 1.61
C ASP A 58 5.25 8.77 1.43
N ARG A 59 4.61 7.81 0.76
CA ARG A 59 5.20 6.50 0.45
C ARG A 59 4.50 5.81 -0.70
N ASP A 60 5.21 4.86 -1.30
CA ASP A 60 4.64 3.89 -2.22
C ASP A 60 4.10 2.68 -1.45
N LEU A 61 2.92 2.22 -1.83
CA LEU A 61 2.37 0.95 -1.38
C LEU A 61 2.47 -0.05 -2.52
N PHE A 62 3.05 -1.22 -2.24
CA PHE A 62 3.22 -2.30 -3.21
C PHE A 62 2.42 -3.51 -2.78
N PHE A 63 1.77 -4.14 -3.75
CA PHE A 63 0.94 -5.32 -3.55
C PHE A 63 1.33 -6.38 -4.56
N THR A 64 1.49 -7.60 -4.08
CA THR A 64 1.75 -8.77 -4.92
C THR A 64 0.84 -9.90 -4.49
N ARG A 65 0.09 -10.46 -5.43
CA ARG A 65 -0.67 -11.67 -5.23
C ARG A 65 -0.16 -12.71 -6.23
N ARG A 66 0.28 -13.84 -5.70
CA ARG A 66 0.65 -15.02 -6.51
C ARG A 66 -0.35 -16.11 -6.23
N GLU A 67 -0.96 -16.62 -7.28
CA GLU A 67 -1.80 -17.79 -7.21
C GLU A 67 -0.92 -19.04 -7.45
N GLY A 68 -0.97 -19.98 -6.51
CA GLY A 68 -0.26 -21.24 -6.60
C GLY A 68 -1.09 -22.32 -7.28
N GLY A 69 -0.41 -23.26 -7.95
CA GLY A 69 -1.00 -24.44 -8.57
C GLY A 69 -1.36 -24.27 -10.04
N ASP A 70 -1.51 -25.43 -10.72
CA ASP A 70 -1.72 -25.51 -12.17
C ASP A 70 -2.99 -24.81 -12.64
N ARG A 71 -4.02 -24.78 -11.78
CA ARG A 71 -5.30 -24.12 -12.08
C ARG A 71 -5.16 -22.62 -12.38
N PHE A 72 -4.19 -21.96 -11.80
CA PHE A 72 -3.98 -20.51 -11.94
C PHE A 72 -2.83 -20.17 -12.90
N MET A 73 -2.21 -21.17 -13.54
CA MET A 73 -1.15 -21.00 -14.54
C MET A 73 -0.02 -20.04 -14.08
N GLY A 74 0.27 -20.00 -12.78
CA GLY A 74 1.28 -19.10 -12.21
C GLY A 74 0.89 -17.63 -12.25
N GLU A 75 -0.40 -17.31 -12.24
CA GLU A 75 -0.88 -15.95 -12.26
C GLU A 75 -0.26 -15.11 -11.13
N CYS A 76 0.27 -13.96 -11.50
CA CYS A 76 0.88 -12.99 -10.57
C CYS A 76 0.33 -11.61 -10.86
N ILE A 77 -0.41 -11.09 -9.90
CA ILE A 77 -0.98 -9.75 -9.94
C ILE A 77 -0.05 -8.84 -9.16
N TRP A 78 0.35 -7.75 -9.77
CA TRP A 78 1.16 -6.71 -9.13
C TRP A 78 0.46 -5.38 -9.20
N ALA A 79 0.46 -4.66 -8.08
CA ALA A 79 -0.03 -3.31 -8.04
C ALA A 79 0.85 -2.42 -7.17
N MET A 80 0.88 -1.14 -7.49
CA MET A 80 1.41 -0.11 -6.59
C MET A 80 0.47 1.08 -6.55
N ARG A 81 0.48 1.77 -5.41
CA ARG A 81 -0.25 3.02 -5.20
C ARG A 81 0.70 4.10 -4.70
N ARG A 82 0.61 5.28 -5.31
CA ARG A 82 1.27 6.51 -4.87
C ARG A 82 0.25 7.64 -4.86
N GLY A 83 -0.20 8.04 -3.67
CA GLY A 83 -1.31 8.97 -3.54
C GLY A 83 -2.55 8.42 -4.25
N ASP A 84 -3.13 9.19 -5.16
CA ASP A 84 -4.30 8.79 -5.92
C ASP A 84 -3.99 7.97 -7.17
N TRP A 85 -2.72 7.84 -7.53
CA TRP A 85 -2.32 7.05 -8.70
C TRP A 85 -2.11 5.60 -8.36
N LYS A 86 -2.66 4.72 -9.18
CA LYS A 86 -2.48 3.26 -9.10
C LYS A 86 -1.97 2.73 -10.42
N LEU A 87 -0.94 1.89 -10.34
CA LEU A 87 -0.43 1.10 -11.45
C LEU A 87 -0.69 -0.37 -11.14
N VAL A 88 -1.30 -1.11 -12.04
CA VAL A 88 -1.63 -2.53 -11.83
C VAL A 88 -1.31 -3.37 -13.06
N LYS A 89 -0.95 -4.61 -12.82
CA LYS A 89 -0.77 -5.64 -13.83
C LYS A 89 -1.45 -6.91 -13.36
N ASN A 90 -2.54 -7.27 -14.01
CA ASN A 90 -3.40 -8.37 -13.59
C ASN A 90 -2.91 -9.75 -14.01
N SER A 91 -1.96 -9.82 -14.95
CA SER A 91 -1.36 -11.06 -15.39
C SER A 91 0.05 -10.79 -15.92
N PRO A 92 1.00 -11.76 -15.84
CA PRO A 92 2.31 -11.62 -16.49
C PRO A 92 2.22 -11.34 -18.00
N MET A 93 1.12 -11.74 -18.63
CA MET A 93 0.91 -11.63 -20.08
C MET A 93 0.22 -10.32 -20.50
N THR A 94 -0.32 -9.53 -19.56
CA THR A 94 -0.98 -8.26 -19.86
C THR A 94 -0.01 -7.08 -19.72
N ASN A 95 -0.40 -5.93 -20.26
CA ASN A 95 0.30 -4.67 -20.02
C ASN A 95 -0.04 -4.12 -18.62
N TRP A 96 0.75 -3.17 -18.17
CA TRP A 96 0.43 -2.36 -17.00
C TRP A 96 -0.68 -1.38 -17.36
N GLU A 97 -1.63 -1.21 -16.44
CA GLU A 97 -2.73 -0.24 -16.51
C GLU A 97 -2.52 0.84 -15.46
N LEU A 98 -2.87 2.07 -15.77
CA LEU A 98 -2.72 3.25 -14.90
C LEU A 98 -4.07 3.87 -14.60
N PHE A 99 -4.37 4.08 -13.33
CA PHE A 99 -5.63 4.69 -12.88
C PHE A 99 -5.38 5.89 -11.97
N ASP A 100 -6.27 6.87 -12.06
CA ASP A 100 -6.38 7.99 -11.11
C ASP A 100 -7.59 7.74 -10.21
N LEU A 101 -7.34 7.31 -8.98
CA LEU A 101 -8.39 6.91 -8.03
C LEU A 101 -9.16 8.11 -7.47
N SER A 102 -8.69 9.36 -7.67
CA SER A 102 -9.44 10.55 -7.27
C SER A 102 -10.63 10.80 -8.20
N GLU A 103 -10.47 10.50 -9.49
CA GLU A 103 -11.49 10.71 -10.52
C GLU A 103 -12.21 9.40 -10.86
N ASP A 104 -11.52 8.26 -10.76
CA ASP A 104 -12.01 6.94 -11.14
C ASP A 104 -11.69 5.88 -10.05
N PRO A 105 -12.39 5.92 -8.91
CA PRO A 105 -12.20 4.93 -7.85
C PRO A 105 -12.62 3.50 -8.25
N GLY A 106 -13.36 3.36 -9.35
CA GLY A 106 -13.78 2.08 -9.92
C GLY A 106 -12.78 1.44 -10.88
N GLU A 107 -11.67 2.14 -11.21
CA GLU A 107 -10.62 1.64 -12.10
C GLU A 107 -11.17 1.21 -13.47
N THR A 108 -12.05 2.03 -14.05
CA THR A 108 -12.76 1.73 -15.29
C THR A 108 -12.04 2.25 -16.53
N THR A 109 -11.14 3.24 -16.37
CA THR A 109 -10.48 3.94 -17.47
C THR A 109 -8.97 3.87 -17.36
N ASP A 110 -8.33 3.05 -18.22
CA ASP A 110 -6.87 3.00 -18.29
C ASP A 110 -6.29 4.29 -18.89
N LEU A 111 -5.43 4.95 -18.12
CA LEU A 111 -4.72 6.18 -18.48
C LEU A 111 -3.27 5.93 -18.93
N SER A 112 -2.82 4.70 -19.08
CA SER A 112 -1.43 4.36 -19.43
C SER A 112 -0.99 4.98 -20.76
N GLY A 113 -1.89 5.06 -21.73
CA GLY A 113 -1.67 5.74 -23.01
C GLY A 113 -1.71 7.27 -22.91
N LYS A 114 -2.60 7.81 -22.05
CA LYS A 114 -2.86 9.25 -21.94
C LYS A 114 -1.88 9.97 -21.02
N ASN A 115 -1.45 9.34 -19.92
CA ASN A 115 -0.49 9.93 -18.97
C ASN A 115 0.84 9.16 -18.95
N ARG A 116 1.57 9.23 -20.06
CA ARG A 116 2.85 8.53 -20.25
C ARG A 116 3.91 8.91 -19.21
N ARG A 117 3.90 10.14 -18.70
CA ARG A 117 4.84 10.57 -17.68
C ARG A 117 4.62 9.82 -16.38
N LYS A 118 3.38 9.82 -15.86
CA LYS A 118 3.01 9.12 -14.62
C LYS A 118 3.18 7.60 -14.75
N TYR A 119 2.81 7.04 -15.89
CA TYR A 119 3.01 5.62 -16.19
C TYR A 119 4.48 5.21 -16.09
N ARG A 120 5.40 6.00 -16.68
CA ARG A 120 6.85 5.72 -16.62
C ARG A 120 7.40 5.87 -15.21
N GLU A 121 6.96 6.88 -14.48
CA GLU A 121 7.35 7.16 -13.09
C GLU A 121 7.01 5.98 -12.18
N LEU A 122 5.74 5.55 -12.15
CA LEU A 122 5.30 4.45 -11.31
C LEU A 122 5.91 3.12 -11.78
N GLY A 123 6.00 2.90 -13.08
CA GLY A 123 6.65 1.73 -13.65
C GLY A 123 8.12 1.60 -13.27
N ALA A 124 8.84 2.72 -13.16
CA ALA A 124 10.23 2.72 -12.68
C ALA A 124 10.29 2.32 -11.18
N ALA A 125 9.43 2.90 -10.34
CA ALA A 125 9.36 2.57 -8.93
C ALA A 125 9.03 1.08 -8.70
N MET A 126 8.05 0.56 -9.45
CA MET A 126 7.68 -0.86 -9.37
C MET A 126 8.83 -1.79 -9.80
N ARG A 127 9.58 -1.46 -10.87
CA ARG A 127 10.75 -2.26 -11.27
C ARG A 127 11.81 -2.32 -10.18
N VAL A 128 12.11 -1.18 -9.55
CA VAL A 128 13.05 -1.12 -8.42
C VAL A 128 12.57 -1.99 -7.26
N HIS A 129 11.27 -1.94 -6.92
CA HIS A 129 10.67 -2.77 -5.88
C HIS A 129 10.81 -4.27 -6.19
N ILE A 130 10.49 -4.69 -7.41
CA ILE A 130 10.62 -6.08 -7.85
C ILE A 130 12.06 -6.56 -7.76
N GLN A 131 13.02 -5.74 -8.21
CA GLN A 131 14.45 -6.07 -8.15
C GLN A 131 14.94 -6.23 -6.69
N ARG A 132 14.52 -5.34 -5.79
CA ARG A 132 14.86 -5.42 -4.37
C ARG A 132 14.26 -6.68 -3.71
N GLY A 133 13.02 -7.02 -4.03
CA GLY A 133 12.37 -8.23 -3.53
C GLY A 133 13.09 -9.53 -3.95
N GLY A 134 13.74 -9.53 -5.12
CA GLY A 134 14.56 -10.66 -5.58
C GLY A 134 15.93 -10.79 -4.91
N ALA A 135 16.39 -9.74 -4.22
CA ALA A 135 17.70 -9.75 -3.55
C ALA A 135 17.72 -10.59 -2.27
N ILE A 136 16.56 -10.84 -1.66
CA ILE A 136 16.42 -11.66 -0.46
C ILE A 136 15.70 -12.95 -0.84
N PRO A 137 16.39 -14.12 -0.82
CA PRO A 137 15.74 -15.40 -1.10
C PRO A 137 14.66 -15.68 -0.05
N TRP A 138 13.43 -15.88 -0.48
CA TRP A 138 12.32 -16.23 0.41
C TRP A 138 12.31 -17.72 0.82
N GLN A 139 13.15 -18.54 0.19
CA GLN A 139 13.43 -19.91 0.58
C GLN A 139 14.91 -20.08 0.91
N LYS A 140 15.22 -20.70 2.03
CA LYS A 140 16.60 -21.17 2.30
C LYS A 140 16.93 -22.23 1.26
N ARG A 141 18.06 -22.07 0.58
CA ARG A 141 18.64 -23.10 -0.29
C ARG A 141 19.16 -24.26 0.57
#